data_bd913d978b9a05759f19111d55820370
#
_entry.id   bd913d978b9a05759f19111d55820370
#
_cell.length_a   1.000
_cell.length_b   1.000
_cell.length_c   1.000
_cell.angle_alpha   90.00
_cell.angle_beta   90.00
_cell.angle_gamma   90.00
#
_symmetry.space_group_name_H-M   'P 1'
#
loop_
_entity.id
_entity.type
_entity.pdbx_description
1 polymer ?
#
loop_
_entity_poly.entity_id
_entity_poly.type
_entity_poly.pdbx_seq_one_letter_code
_entity_poly.pdbx_strand_id
1 'polypeptide(L)'
;MTKVPTLEEILRAFCNPSPDLINDFTRSAQLNHASRYDTIVAQDQICDRFIILRSGMTRIVHRTDDSEDTLLFGTSGDVFTAMQSYVYGKPSRLGVEAITRSEYWAISYHRFRSMTECYPELITWLSNYLMGQTATLEDFYLTLKSKSAEERLLRLIDREHSYFEPEKFDKLTKIVPSRILAQYLGITPSSLSRIRKNLIERAKRQNNAT
;
A
#
# COMPACT_ATOMS: atom_id res chain seq x y z
N MET A 1 -8.95 -16.56 4.60
CA MET A 1 -8.98 -15.68 3.42
C MET A 1 -9.47 -14.33 3.91
N THR A 2 -8.68 -13.29 3.77
CA THR A 2 -9.11 -11.93 4.10
C THR A 2 -10.25 -11.55 3.16
N LYS A 3 -11.37 -11.06 3.68
CA LYS A 3 -12.53 -10.63 2.89
C LYS A 3 -12.09 -9.52 1.95
N VAL A 4 -12.42 -9.63 0.67
CA VAL A 4 -12.18 -8.58 -0.32
C VAL A 4 -13.19 -7.46 -0.07
N PRO A 5 -12.77 -6.21 0.24
CA PRO A 5 -13.68 -5.12 0.52
C PRO A 5 -14.46 -4.72 -0.74
N THR A 6 -15.68 -4.27 -0.55
CA THR A 6 -16.49 -3.64 -1.60
C THR A 6 -16.16 -2.14 -1.68
N LEU A 7 -16.52 -1.49 -2.80
CA LEU A 7 -16.38 -0.03 -2.91
C LEU A 7 -17.21 0.72 -1.85
N GLU A 8 -18.36 0.18 -1.48
CA GLU A 8 -19.18 0.73 -0.40
C GLU A 8 -18.44 0.67 0.95
N GLU A 9 -17.83 -0.47 1.29
CA GLU A 9 -17.04 -0.59 2.54
C GLU A 9 -15.86 0.40 2.55
N ILE A 10 -15.23 0.64 1.40
CA ILE A 10 -14.14 1.61 1.26
C ILE A 10 -14.65 3.05 1.42
N LEU A 11 -15.81 3.38 0.87
CA LEU A 11 -16.43 4.69 1.10
C LEU A 11 -16.80 4.89 2.56
N ARG A 12 -17.43 3.88 3.19
CA ARG A 12 -17.86 3.92 4.59
C ARG A 12 -16.71 4.00 5.58
N ALA A 13 -15.49 3.63 5.19
CA ALA A 13 -14.31 3.74 6.04
C ALA A 13 -13.96 5.21 6.39
N PHE A 14 -14.36 6.18 5.55
CA PHE A 14 -13.95 7.57 5.70
C PHE A 14 -15.09 8.59 5.70
N CYS A 15 -16.32 8.19 5.34
CA CYS A 15 -17.50 9.03 5.41
C CYS A 15 -18.78 8.21 5.66
N ASN A 16 -19.92 8.90 5.80
CA ASN A 16 -21.23 8.26 5.78
C ASN A 16 -21.89 8.54 4.42
N PRO A 17 -21.68 7.68 3.40
CA PRO A 17 -22.15 7.94 2.05
C PRO A 17 -23.65 7.72 1.92
N SER A 18 -24.30 8.58 1.13
CA SER A 18 -25.68 8.38 0.68
C SER A 18 -25.78 7.17 -0.27
N PRO A 19 -26.97 6.52 -0.39
CA PRO A 19 -27.18 5.46 -1.38
C PRO A 19 -26.89 5.91 -2.81
N ASP A 20 -27.20 7.16 -3.14
CA ASP A 20 -26.97 7.73 -4.47
C ASP A 20 -25.47 7.89 -4.76
N LEU A 21 -24.68 8.35 -3.77
CA LEU A 21 -23.22 8.37 -3.89
C LEU A 21 -22.65 6.97 -4.08
N ILE A 22 -23.08 5.98 -3.31
CA ILE A 22 -22.60 4.59 -3.45
C ILE A 22 -22.85 4.09 -4.88
N ASN A 23 -24.06 4.29 -5.39
CA ASN A 23 -24.45 3.87 -6.74
C ASN A 23 -23.61 4.57 -7.81
N ASP A 24 -23.46 5.89 -7.71
CA ASP A 24 -22.74 6.69 -8.71
C ASP A 24 -21.23 6.39 -8.67
N PHE A 25 -20.66 6.26 -7.47
CA PHE A 25 -19.26 5.88 -7.30
C PHE A 25 -18.97 4.50 -7.89
N THR A 26 -19.85 3.53 -7.61
CA THR A 26 -19.71 2.15 -8.13
C THR A 26 -19.81 2.11 -9.67
N ARG A 27 -20.71 2.88 -10.26
CA ARG A 27 -20.82 2.99 -11.73
C ARG A 27 -19.64 3.68 -12.39
N SER A 28 -19.01 4.60 -11.67
CA SER A 28 -17.85 5.38 -12.15
C SER A 28 -16.54 4.63 -12.03
N ALA A 29 -16.48 3.61 -11.18
CA ALA A 29 -15.29 2.81 -10.93
C ALA A 29 -15.12 1.72 -12.00
N GLN A 30 -14.04 1.79 -12.76
CA GLN A 30 -13.68 0.78 -13.76
C GLN A 30 -12.82 -0.29 -13.12
N LEU A 31 -13.23 -1.56 -13.21
CA LEU A 31 -12.42 -2.69 -12.76
C LEU A 31 -11.33 -2.98 -13.78
N ASN A 32 -10.10 -3.08 -13.30
CA ASN A 32 -8.91 -3.37 -14.08
C ASN A 32 -8.14 -4.54 -13.45
N HIS A 33 -7.26 -5.15 -14.24
CA HIS A 33 -6.42 -6.27 -13.85
C HIS A 33 -4.96 -5.93 -14.13
N ALA A 34 -4.09 -6.39 -13.25
CA ALA A 34 -2.64 -6.32 -13.44
C ALA A 34 -2.02 -7.68 -13.16
N SER A 35 -1.15 -8.10 -14.05
CA SER A 35 -0.30 -9.27 -13.86
C SER A 35 0.84 -8.91 -12.90
N ARG A 36 1.54 -9.92 -12.42
CA ARG A 36 2.71 -9.69 -11.57
C ARG A 36 3.76 -8.85 -12.32
N TYR A 37 4.22 -7.80 -11.67
CA TYR A 37 5.18 -6.78 -12.14
C TYR A 37 4.63 -5.81 -13.19
N ASP A 38 3.34 -5.84 -13.49
CA ASP A 38 2.74 -4.79 -14.31
C ASP A 38 2.76 -3.46 -13.57
N THR A 39 3.03 -2.40 -14.33
CA THR A 39 2.95 -1.01 -13.85
C THR A 39 1.50 -0.55 -13.87
N ILE A 40 0.97 -0.20 -12.69
CA ILE A 40 -0.38 0.35 -12.53
C ILE A 40 -0.35 1.88 -12.66
N VAL A 41 0.64 2.52 -12.03
CA VAL A 41 0.93 3.95 -12.18
C VAL A 41 2.38 4.11 -12.59
N ALA A 42 2.63 4.75 -13.73
CA ALA A 42 3.97 4.99 -14.22
C ALA A 42 4.60 6.19 -13.50
N GLN A 43 5.84 6.02 -13.02
CA GLN A 43 6.66 7.12 -12.56
C GLN A 43 6.96 8.07 -13.74
N ASP A 44 7.12 9.35 -13.45
CA ASP A 44 7.42 10.44 -14.39
C ASP A 44 6.36 10.66 -15.49
N GLN A 45 5.17 10.09 -15.29
CA GLN A 45 3.98 10.33 -16.11
C GLN A 45 2.84 10.93 -15.28
N ILE A 46 1.94 11.65 -15.96
CA ILE A 46 0.73 12.17 -15.31
C ILE A 46 -0.24 11.01 -15.10
N CYS A 47 -0.62 10.79 -13.85
CA CYS A 47 -1.72 9.90 -13.49
C CYS A 47 -3.02 10.71 -13.41
N ASP A 48 -4.07 10.27 -14.06
CA ASP A 48 -5.36 10.96 -14.15
C ASP A 48 -6.47 10.33 -13.28
N ARG A 49 -6.12 9.36 -12.42
CA ARG A 49 -7.11 8.57 -11.69
C ARG A 49 -6.68 8.16 -10.29
N PHE A 50 -7.68 7.96 -9.42
CA PHE A 50 -7.53 7.19 -8.18
C PHE A 50 -7.48 5.71 -8.52
N ILE A 51 -6.60 4.98 -7.84
CA ILE A 51 -6.48 3.52 -7.90
C ILE A 51 -6.90 2.96 -6.55
N ILE A 52 -7.87 2.06 -6.53
CA ILE A 52 -8.37 1.40 -5.31
C ILE A 52 -8.10 -0.08 -5.46
N LEU A 53 -7.19 -0.62 -4.66
CA LEU A 53 -6.80 -2.02 -4.74
C LEU A 53 -7.91 -2.91 -4.20
N ARG A 54 -8.49 -3.73 -5.09
CA ARG A 54 -9.53 -4.69 -4.74
C ARG A 54 -8.93 -5.96 -4.15
N SER A 55 -7.94 -6.53 -4.84
CA SER A 55 -7.27 -7.76 -4.42
C SER A 55 -5.84 -7.80 -4.93
N GLY A 56 -5.02 -8.62 -4.31
CA GLY A 56 -3.60 -8.73 -4.62
C GLY A 56 -2.73 -7.88 -3.71
N MET A 57 -1.50 -7.65 -4.16
CA MET A 57 -0.51 -6.85 -3.46
C MET A 57 0.28 -6.00 -4.45
N THR A 58 0.49 -4.75 -4.09
CA THR A 58 1.26 -3.77 -4.88
C THR A 58 2.41 -3.21 -4.08
N ARG A 59 3.32 -2.50 -4.75
CA ARG A 59 4.36 -1.69 -4.12
C ARG A 59 4.38 -0.29 -4.71
N ILE A 60 4.72 0.69 -3.89
CA ILE A 60 5.07 2.03 -4.34
C ILE A 60 6.57 2.05 -4.54
N VAL A 61 7.01 2.46 -5.73
CA VAL A 61 8.42 2.47 -6.14
C VAL A 61 8.88 3.87 -6.51
N HIS A 62 10.14 4.13 -6.22
CA HIS A 62 10.89 5.25 -6.76
C HIS A 62 12.13 4.72 -7.45
N ARG A 63 12.32 5.13 -8.72
CA ARG A 63 13.47 4.76 -9.53
C ARG A 63 14.29 5.98 -9.87
N THR A 64 15.60 5.82 -9.77
CA THR A 64 16.60 6.74 -10.30
C THR A 64 17.48 5.96 -11.27
N ASP A 65 18.43 6.63 -11.93
CA ASP A 65 19.36 5.96 -12.83
C ASP A 65 20.21 4.89 -12.12
N ASP A 66 20.46 5.09 -10.79
CA ASP A 66 21.36 4.23 -10.01
C ASP A 66 20.63 3.29 -9.04
N SER A 67 19.34 3.53 -8.74
CA SER A 67 18.63 2.80 -7.69
C SER A 67 17.15 2.56 -8.00
N GLU A 68 16.62 1.53 -7.36
CA GLU A 68 15.18 1.28 -7.26
C GLU A 68 14.83 1.04 -5.79
N ASP A 69 13.98 1.90 -5.24
CA ASP A 69 13.53 1.83 -3.86
C ASP A 69 12.07 1.42 -3.78
N THR A 70 11.76 0.51 -2.88
CA THR A 70 10.38 0.20 -2.48
C THR A 70 10.04 0.99 -1.24
N LEU A 71 9.08 1.90 -1.34
CA LEU A 71 8.71 2.80 -0.25
C LEU A 71 7.62 2.21 0.63
N LEU A 72 6.57 1.66 0.05
CA LEU A 72 5.42 1.11 0.75
C LEU A 72 4.86 -0.09 -0.02
N PHE A 73 4.13 -0.94 0.70
CA PHE A 73 3.29 -1.98 0.12
C PHE A 73 1.82 -1.60 0.25
N GLY A 74 1.05 -1.93 -0.78
CA GLY A 74 -0.39 -1.80 -0.78
C GLY A 74 -1.08 -3.15 -0.80
N THR A 75 -2.19 -3.23 -0.08
CA THR A 75 -3.03 -4.41 0.08
C THR A 75 -4.48 -4.09 -0.26
N SER A 76 -5.34 -5.07 -0.26
CA SER A 76 -6.77 -4.92 -0.55
C SER A 76 -7.42 -3.85 0.34
N GLY A 77 -8.11 -2.89 -0.28
CA GLY A 77 -8.73 -1.74 0.36
C GLY A 77 -7.89 -0.46 0.31
N ASP A 78 -6.59 -0.55 0.02
CA ASP A 78 -5.74 0.63 -0.09
C ASP A 78 -6.08 1.45 -1.34
N VAL A 79 -6.03 2.78 -1.17
CA VAL A 79 -6.24 3.76 -2.23
C VAL A 79 -4.90 4.42 -2.57
N PHE A 80 -4.60 4.55 -3.84
CA PHE A 80 -3.40 5.22 -4.33
C PHE A 80 -3.80 6.46 -5.12
N THR A 81 -3.14 7.55 -4.80
CA THR A 81 -3.31 8.83 -5.48
C THR A 81 -1.94 9.41 -5.81
N ALA A 82 -1.68 9.66 -7.09
CA ALA A 82 -0.51 10.40 -7.49
C ALA A 82 -0.69 11.90 -7.17
N MET A 83 -0.32 12.30 -5.95
CA MET A 83 -0.61 13.64 -5.40
C MET A 83 -0.12 14.78 -6.29
N GLN A 84 1.08 14.64 -6.90
CA GLN A 84 1.60 15.65 -7.83
C GLN A 84 0.70 15.80 -9.06
N SER A 85 0.15 14.70 -9.55
CA SER A 85 -0.76 14.72 -10.68
C SER A 85 -2.14 15.25 -10.29
N TYR A 86 -2.67 14.80 -9.14
CA TYR A 86 -4.00 15.22 -8.69
C TYR A 86 -4.09 16.70 -8.35
N VAL A 87 -3.10 17.24 -7.61
CA VAL A 87 -3.12 18.62 -7.11
C VAL A 87 -2.57 19.61 -8.14
N TYR A 88 -1.47 19.25 -8.81
CA TYR A 88 -0.71 20.20 -9.63
C TYR A 88 -0.70 19.88 -11.13
N GLY A 89 -1.30 18.76 -11.56
CA GLY A 89 -1.24 18.29 -12.95
C GLY A 89 0.19 17.95 -13.41
N LYS A 90 1.09 17.63 -12.48
CA LYS A 90 2.50 17.31 -12.76
C LYS A 90 2.72 15.80 -12.80
N PRO A 91 3.77 15.32 -13.48
CA PRO A 91 4.15 13.91 -13.46
C PRO A 91 4.33 13.37 -12.04
N SER A 92 3.89 12.12 -11.81
CA SER A 92 4.08 11.43 -10.54
C SER A 92 5.55 11.11 -10.32
N ARG A 93 6.09 11.43 -9.15
CA ARG A 93 7.45 11.03 -8.76
C ARG A 93 7.55 9.55 -8.38
N LEU A 94 6.42 8.90 -8.21
CA LEU A 94 6.35 7.53 -7.72
C LEU A 94 5.58 6.67 -8.72
N GLY A 95 6.00 5.42 -8.85
CA GLY A 95 5.29 4.39 -9.57
C GLY A 95 4.51 3.47 -8.62
N VAL A 96 3.50 2.78 -9.14
CA VAL A 96 2.79 1.69 -8.47
C VAL A 96 2.90 0.45 -9.34
N GLU A 97 3.40 -0.64 -8.77
CA GLU A 97 3.54 -1.94 -9.43
C GLU A 97 2.81 -3.05 -8.70
N ALA A 98 2.26 -3.98 -9.46
CA ALA A 98 1.70 -5.21 -8.92
C ALA A 98 2.82 -6.19 -8.51
N ILE A 99 2.82 -6.65 -7.25
CA ILE A 99 3.70 -7.73 -6.77
C ILE A 99 3.07 -9.11 -7.02
N THR A 100 1.75 -9.19 -7.00
CA THR A 100 0.98 -10.37 -7.36
C THR A 100 0.02 -10.04 -8.48
N ARG A 101 -0.64 -11.05 -9.06
CA ARG A 101 -1.85 -10.78 -9.84
C ARG A 101 -2.80 -9.97 -8.97
N SER A 102 -3.25 -8.84 -9.48
CA SER A 102 -4.02 -7.83 -8.74
C SER A 102 -5.25 -7.38 -9.53
N GLU A 103 -6.29 -7.03 -8.81
CA GLU A 103 -7.47 -6.36 -9.36
C GLU A 103 -7.63 -5.02 -8.66
N TYR A 104 -7.97 -3.99 -9.42
CA TYR A 104 -8.16 -2.65 -8.86
C TYR A 104 -9.25 -1.89 -9.61
N TRP A 105 -9.93 -1.02 -8.89
CA TRP A 105 -10.81 -0.03 -9.48
C TRP A 105 -10.04 1.25 -9.79
N ALA A 106 -10.40 1.87 -10.91
CA ALA A 106 -9.88 3.17 -11.31
C ALA A 106 -11.03 4.16 -11.51
N ILE A 107 -10.89 5.35 -10.90
CA ILE A 107 -11.86 6.46 -11.07
C ILE A 107 -11.07 7.67 -11.52
N SER A 108 -11.42 8.27 -12.67
CA SER A 108 -10.71 9.44 -13.16
C SER A 108 -10.86 10.63 -12.20
N TYR A 109 -9.81 11.45 -12.09
CA TYR A 109 -9.84 12.65 -11.27
C TYR A 109 -10.92 13.64 -11.72
N HIS A 110 -11.17 13.72 -13.02
CA HIS A 110 -12.25 14.54 -13.56
C HIS A 110 -13.60 14.06 -13.02
N ARG A 111 -13.90 12.76 -13.14
CA ARG A 111 -15.16 12.20 -12.65
C ARG A 111 -15.31 12.35 -11.14
N PHE A 112 -14.26 12.09 -10.40
CA PHE A 112 -14.25 12.27 -8.95
C PHE A 112 -14.57 13.72 -8.56
N ARG A 113 -13.96 14.71 -9.21
CA ARG A 113 -14.25 16.14 -8.97
C ARG A 113 -15.70 16.49 -9.29
N SER A 114 -16.23 16.05 -10.43
CA SER A 114 -17.64 16.29 -10.76
C SER A 114 -18.59 15.69 -9.71
N MET A 115 -18.24 14.54 -9.13
CA MET A 115 -19.04 13.94 -8.07
C MET A 115 -18.97 14.73 -6.76
N THR A 116 -17.87 15.42 -6.43
CA THR A 116 -17.81 16.27 -5.24
C THR A 116 -18.76 17.46 -5.27
N GLU A 117 -19.18 17.89 -6.44
CA GLU A 117 -20.20 18.95 -6.62
C GLU A 117 -21.61 18.47 -6.25
N CYS A 118 -21.88 17.17 -6.49
CA CYS A 118 -23.18 16.57 -6.21
C CYS A 118 -23.26 15.93 -4.80
N TYR A 119 -22.12 15.46 -4.27
CA TYR A 119 -22.03 14.69 -3.04
C TYR A 119 -20.98 15.29 -2.11
N PRO A 120 -21.34 16.27 -1.26
CA PRO A 120 -20.40 16.92 -0.35
C PRO A 120 -19.69 15.96 0.61
N GLU A 121 -20.33 14.84 0.96
CA GLU A 121 -19.73 13.77 1.78
C GLU A 121 -18.49 13.14 1.15
N LEU A 122 -18.33 13.23 -0.17
CA LEU A 122 -17.13 12.76 -0.87
C LEU A 122 -15.90 13.66 -0.57
N ILE A 123 -16.13 14.94 -0.28
CA ILE A 123 -15.08 15.84 0.20
C ILE A 123 -14.62 15.40 1.60
N THR A 124 -15.56 15.04 2.47
CA THR A 124 -15.26 14.49 3.80
C THR A 124 -14.47 13.18 3.67
N TRP A 125 -14.89 12.30 2.75
CA TRP A 125 -14.15 11.07 2.45
C TRP A 125 -12.70 11.37 2.06
N LEU A 126 -12.49 12.27 1.10
CA LEU A 126 -11.15 12.65 0.63
C LEU A 126 -10.31 13.25 1.76
N SER A 127 -10.90 14.15 2.56
CA SER A 127 -10.19 14.78 3.69
C SER A 127 -9.75 13.75 4.73
N ASN A 128 -10.63 12.87 5.16
CA ASN A 128 -10.32 11.83 6.13
C ASN A 128 -9.31 10.82 5.59
N TYR A 129 -9.43 10.44 4.31
CA TYR A 129 -8.44 9.61 3.62
C TYR A 129 -7.05 10.27 3.64
N LEU A 130 -6.94 11.55 3.26
CA LEU A 130 -5.66 12.27 3.23
C LEU A 130 -5.07 12.45 4.63
N MET A 131 -5.87 12.70 5.65
CA MET A 131 -5.41 12.75 7.05
C MET A 131 -4.86 11.40 7.49
N GLY A 132 -5.54 10.30 7.16
CA GLY A 132 -5.07 8.94 7.43
C GLY A 132 -3.74 8.63 6.71
N GLN A 133 -3.59 9.05 5.45
CA GLN A 133 -2.32 8.91 4.72
C GLN A 133 -1.20 9.73 5.37
N THR A 134 -1.48 10.96 5.83
CA THR A 134 -0.50 11.80 6.54
C THR A 134 -0.02 11.12 7.82
N ALA A 135 -0.94 10.61 8.65
CA ALA A 135 -0.58 9.87 9.86
C ALA A 135 0.26 8.61 9.57
N THR A 136 -0.08 7.89 8.50
CA THR A 136 0.71 6.73 8.04
C THR A 136 2.13 7.13 7.61
N LEU A 137 2.28 8.25 6.91
CA LEU A 137 3.59 8.78 6.51
C LEU A 137 4.41 9.25 7.71
N GLU A 138 3.80 9.87 8.71
CA GLU A 138 4.46 10.25 9.97
C GLU A 138 5.00 9.03 10.70
N ASP A 139 4.18 7.98 10.88
CA ASP A 139 4.62 6.72 11.53
C ASP A 139 5.72 6.02 10.73
N PHE A 140 5.61 6.01 9.40
CA PHE A 140 6.64 5.47 8.52
C PHE A 140 7.96 6.24 8.67
N TYR A 141 7.92 7.58 8.65
CA TYR A 141 9.11 8.43 8.82
C TYR A 141 9.77 8.20 10.18
N LEU A 142 9.00 8.20 11.26
CA LEU A 142 9.50 7.91 12.61
C LEU A 142 10.11 6.51 12.69
N THR A 143 9.48 5.53 12.05
CA THR A 143 9.98 4.15 11.99
C THR A 143 11.31 4.06 11.25
N LEU A 144 11.48 4.78 10.12
CA LEU A 144 12.75 4.84 9.40
C LEU A 144 13.87 5.47 10.23
N LYS A 145 13.56 6.50 11.02
CA LYS A 145 14.54 7.24 11.81
C LYS A 145 14.93 6.56 13.12
N SER A 146 13.98 5.88 13.78
CA SER A 146 14.14 5.40 15.15
C SER A 146 14.33 3.89 15.27
N LYS A 147 14.08 3.12 14.20
CA LYS A 147 14.04 1.65 14.27
C LYS A 147 15.14 0.98 13.46
N SER A 148 15.66 -0.11 14.00
CA SER A 148 16.56 -1.00 13.26
C SER A 148 15.84 -1.70 12.10
N ALA A 149 16.58 -2.24 11.14
CA ALA A 149 16.00 -3.03 10.05
C ALA A 149 15.23 -4.27 10.56
N GLU A 150 15.67 -4.84 11.68
CA GLU A 150 14.97 -5.95 12.35
C GLU A 150 13.61 -5.50 12.87
N GLU A 151 13.54 -4.36 13.57
CA GLU A 151 12.27 -3.81 14.08
C GLU A 151 11.33 -3.39 12.95
N ARG A 152 11.86 -2.83 11.84
CA ARG A 152 11.05 -2.52 10.67
C ARG A 152 10.45 -3.78 10.02
N LEU A 153 11.23 -4.86 9.98
CA LEU A 153 10.74 -6.16 9.51
C LEU A 153 9.64 -6.71 10.41
N LEU A 154 9.81 -6.65 11.73
CA LEU A 154 8.79 -7.11 12.68
C LEU A 154 7.48 -6.33 12.51
N ARG A 155 7.53 -5.02 12.38
CA ARG A 155 6.34 -4.18 12.12
C ARG A 155 5.66 -4.51 10.80
N LEU A 156 6.41 -4.85 9.76
CA LEU A 156 5.83 -5.25 8.47
C LEU A 156 5.10 -6.60 8.56
N ILE A 157 5.63 -7.54 9.34
CA ILE A 157 5.06 -8.87 9.54
C ILE A 157 3.80 -8.80 10.41
N ASP A 158 3.85 -8.00 11.45
CA ASP A 158 2.76 -7.83 12.39
C ASP A 158 2.62 -6.36 12.81
N ARG A 159 1.61 -5.68 12.26
CA ARG A 159 1.35 -4.27 12.59
C ARG A 159 0.88 -4.10 14.06
N GLU A 160 0.34 -5.14 14.67
CA GLU A 160 -0.23 -5.09 16.02
C GLU A 160 0.71 -5.60 17.11
N HIS A 161 1.66 -6.50 16.76
CA HIS A 161 2.53 -7.16 17.73
C HIS A 161 4.00 -7.13 17.30
N SER A 162 4.88 -6.81 18.24
CA SER A 162 6.32 -6.66 17.98
C SER A 162 7.10 -7.97 18.11
N TYR A 163 6.52 -9.15 17.97
CA TYR A 163 7.22 -10.42 18.04
C TYR A 163 7.24 -11.15 16.70
N PHE A 164 8.30 -11.95 16.52
CA PHE A 164 8.55 -12.65 15.27
C PHE A 164 7.81 -13.98 15.20
N GLU A 165 6.98 -14.12 14.18
CA GLU A 165 6.35 -15.39 13.81
C GLU A 165 6.97 -15.91 12.49
N PRO A 166 7.75 -17.02 12.55
CA PRO A 166 8.40 -17.59 11.37
C PRO A 166 7.42 -17.87 10.21
N GLU A 167 6.23 -18.34 10.53
CA GLU A 167 5.19 -18.66 9.53
C GLU A 167 4.69 -17.40 8.78
N LYS A 168 4.52 -16.28 9.48
CA LYS A 168 4.13 -15.02 8.86
C LYS A 168 5.22 -14.51 7.94
N PHE A 169 6.49 -14.61 8.35
CA PHE A 169 7.63 -14.26 7.51
C PHE A 169 7.71 -15.13 6.25
N ASP A 170 7.52 -16.45 6.38
CA ASP A 170 7.55 -17.37 5.25
C ASP A 170 6.37 -17.11 4.29
N LYS A 171 5.19 -16.75 4.79
CA LYS A 171 4.07 -16.31 3.95
C LYS A 171 4.42 -15.01 3.19
N LEU A 172 4.99 -14.03 3.89
CA LEU A 172 5.40 -12.76 3.28
C LEU A 172 6.44 -12.99 2.17
N THR A 173 7.47 -13.80 2.42
CA THR A 173 8.55 -14.06 1.44
C THR A 173 8.12 -14.91 0.25
N LYS A 174 7.05 -15.68 0.37
CA LYS A 174 6.41 -16.36 -0.78
C LYS A 174 5.75 -15.37 -1.74
N ILE A 175 5.25 -14.27 -1.20
CA ILE A 175 4.55 -13.23 -1.96
C ILE A 175 5.54 -12.16 -2.44
N VAL A 176 6.34 -11.62 -1.52
CA VAL A 176 7.29 -10.53 -1.76
C VAL A 176 8.70 -11.10 -1.94
N PRO A 177 9.35 -10.94 -3.11
CA PRO A 177 10.73 -11.35 -3.31
C PRO A 177 11.67 -10.72 -2.29
N SER A 178 12.64 -11.50 -1.81
CA SER A 178 13.61 -11.05 -0.80
C SER A 178 14.37 -9.78 -1.20
N ARG A 179 14.61 -9.58 -2.50
CA ARG A 179 15.23 -8.34 -3.02
C ARG A 179 14.32 -7.13 -2.76
N ILE A 180 13.04 -7.22 -3.06
CA ILE A 180 12.06 -6.13 -2.85
C ILE A 180 11.89 -5.85 -1.36
N LEU A 181 11.86 -6.90 -0.53
CA LEU A 181 11.77 -6.76 0.92
C LEU A 181 13.03 -6.09 1.50
N ALA A 182 14.20 -6.45 1.00
CA ALA A 182 15.46 -5.81 1.40
C ALA A 182 15.51 -4.33 0.99
N GLN A 183 15.04 -3.97 -0.20
CA GLN A 183 14.89 -2.57 -0.65
C GLN A 183 13.98 -1.78 0.31
N TYR A 184 12.81 -2.30 0.63
CA TYR A 184 11.88 -1.67 1.60
C TYR A 184 12.53 -1.44 2.97
N LEU A 185 13.36 -2.38 3.42
CA LEU A 185 14.07 -2.30 4.70
C LEU A 185 15.36 -1.46 4.64
N GLY A 186 15.77 -0.98 3.45
CA GLY A 186 17.02 -0.25 3.28
C GLY A 186 18.28 -1.05 3.60
N ILE A 187 18.28 -2.37 3.31
CA ILE A 187 19.38 -3.30 3.59
C ILE A 187 19.69 -4.20 2.39
N THR A 188 20.79 -4.94 2.47
CA THR A 188 21.11 -5.96 1.46
C THR A 188 20.32 -7.26 1.67
N PRO A 189 20.07 -8.06 0.62
CA PRO A 189 19.43 -9.38 0.77
C PRO A 189 20.18 -10.33 1.72
N SER A 190 21.52 -10.23 1.79
CA SER A 190 22.33 -11.00 2.73
C SER A 190 22.10 -10.57 4.18
N SER A 191 21.96 -9.26 4.44
CA SER A 191 21.58 -8.74 5.76
C SER A 191 20.18 -9.20 6.18
N LEU A 192 19.22 -9.21 5.26
CA LEU A 192 17.86 -9.73 5.50
C LEU A 192 17.91 -11.21 5.90
N SER A 193 18.68 -12.03 5.18
CA SER A 193 18.86 -13.45 5.50
C SER A 193 19.44 -13.65 6.91
N ARG A 194 20.42 -12.85 7.30
CA ARG A 194 21.01 -12.89 8.65
C ARG A 194 20.02 -12.49 9.73
N ILE A 195 19.25 -11.43 9.52
CA ILE A 195 18.19 -11.00 10.46
C ILE A 195 17.17 -12.12 10.64
N ARG A 196 16.68 -12.72 9.54
CA ARG A 196 15.75 -13.85 9.60
C ARG A 196 16.30 -15.01 10.44
N LYS A 197 17.55 -15.43 10.19
CA LYS A 197 18.20 -16.52 10.93
C LYS A 197 18.23 -16.23 12.44
N ASN A 198 18.67 -15.03 12.83
CA ASN A 198 18.73 -14.61 14.23
C ASN A 198 17.34 -14.63 14.90
N LEU A 199 16.30 -14.14 14.20
CA LEU A 199 14.93 -14.12 14.73
C LEU A 199 14.39 -15.54 14.93
N ILE A 200 14.64 -16.46 13.98
CA ILE A 200 14.24 -17.87 14.10
C ILE A 200 14.94 -18.54 15.30
N GLU A 201 16.24 -18.31 15.49
CA GLU A 201 16.99 -18.87 16.61
C GLU A 201 16.49 -18.36 17.97
N ARG A 202 16.13 -17.06 18.05
CA ARG A 202 15.52 -16.48 19.26
C ARG A 202 14.15 -17.08 19.57
N ALA A 203 13.28 -17.22 18.56
CA ALA A 203 11.97 -17.81 18.73
C ALA A 203 12.05 -19.27 19.22
N LYS A 204 13.00 -20.08 18.67
CA LYS A 204 13.23 -21.45 19.14
C LYS A 204 13.68 -21.53 20.61
N ARG A 205 14.55 -20.59 21.04
CA ARG A 205 15.02 -20.53 22.45
C ARG A 205 13.89 -20.18 23.40
N GLN A 206 12.99 -19.28 23.02
CA GLN A 206 11.83 -18.89 23.83
C GLN A 206 10.84 -20.06 23.98
N ASN A 207 10.56 -20.80 22.90
CA ASN A 207 9.64 -21.94 22.94
C ASN A 207 10.23 -23.15 23.73
N ASN A 208 11.55 -23.24 23.86
CA ASN A 208 12.20 -24.31 24.64
C ASN A 208 12.37 -23.96 26.14
N ALA A 209 12.07 -22.71 26.52
CA ALA A 209 12.19 -22.22 27.90
C ALA A 209 10.83 -22.14 28.63
N THR A 210 9.74 -22.47 27.91
CA THR A 210 8.35 -22.57 28.42
C THR A 210 7.93 -24.01 28.51
#